data_fc7c0b8679d402628ddfd4eb8e5a4727
#
_entry.id   fc7c0b8679d402628ddfd4eb8e5a4727
#
_cell.length_a   1.000
_cell.length_b   1.000
_cell.length_c   1.000
_cell.angle_alpha   90.00
_cell.angle_beta   90.00
_cell.angle_gamma   90.00
#
_symmetry.space_group_name_H-M   'P 1'
#
loop_
_entity.id
_entity.type
_entity.pdbx_description
1 polymer ?
#
loop_
_entity_poly.entity_id
_entity_poly.type
_entity_poly.pdbx_seq_one_letter_code
_entity_poly.pdbx_strand_id
1 'polypeptide(L)'
;KWWFSVIVFLLANALVVVIAVLVVRRIRQREEAKTEMNRQIANHELQALRAQMNPHFIFNCLNAIQDFILSNDSSSARRYLSSFSKLIRKTLNHSRRHEITLAEEAEFVELYLGLEKMRFNNRFDYHVKFHNNINPENILIPSMIIQPFVENAVKHGKIGSMEKMGELKIDFFIKDSGLICIIDDNGIGIQKSLKMKNRPSHPNETHAMDIRND
;
A
#
# COMPACT_ATOMS: atom_id res chain seq x y z
N LYS A 1 64.07 45.83 -7.43
CA LYS A 1 63.77 44.56 -8.11
C LYS A 1 63.20 43.51 -7.14
N TRP A 2 63.60 43.42 -5.88
CA TRP A 2 63.10 42.41 -4.91
C TRP A 2 61.64 42.59 -4.50
N TRP A 3 61.13 43.82 -4.41
CA TRP A 3 59.72 44.09 -4.06
C TRP A 3 58.74 43.58 -5.13
N PHE A 4 59.14 43.55 -6.40
CA PHE A 4 58.32 42.96 -7.47
C PHE A 4 58.11 41.45 -7.26
N SER A 5 59.15 40.72 -6.89
CA SER A 5 59.05 39.28 -6.58
C SER A 5 58.13 38.99 -5.37
N VAL A 6 58.17 39.87 -4.37
CA VAL A 6 57.26 39.76 -3.20
C VAL A 6 55.81 39.97 -3.59
N ILE A 7 55.55 40.99 -4.43
CA ILE A 7 54.18 41.24 -4.93
C ILE A 7 53.64 40.04 -5.74
N VAL A 8 54.43 39.51 -6.65
CA VAL A 8 54.07 38.36 -7.46
C VAL A 8 53.80 37.13 -6.56
N PHE A 9 54.62 36.89 -5.54
CA PHE A 9 54.42 35.81 -4.60
C PHE A 9 53.11 35.97 -3.80
N LEU A 10 52.83 37.19 -3.33
CA LEU A 10 51.58 37.47 -2.59
C LEU A 10 50.34 37.30 -3.49
N LEU A 11 50.40 37.76 -4.74
CA LEU A 11 49.30 37.55 -5.69
C LEU A 11 49.07 36.06 -6.01
N ALA A 12 50.13 35.31 -6.20
CA ALA A 12 50.02 33.86 -6.42
C ALA A 12 49.39 33.15 -5.23
N ASN A 13 49.80 33.49 -4.00
CA ASN A 13 49.16 32.90 -2.80
C ASN A 13 47.71 33.34 -2.67
N ALA A 14 47.36 34.58 -2.92
CA ALA A 14 45.97 35.06 -2.92
C ALA A 14 45.10 34.30 -3.93
N LEU A 15 45.65 34.08 -5.14
CA LEU A 15 44.94 33.30 -6.18
C LEU A 15 44.69 31.84 -5.71
N VAL A 16 45.70 31.21 -5.12
CA VAL A 16 45.53 29.83 -4.57
C VAL A 16 44.44 29.77 -3.49
N VAL A 17 44.43 30.76 -2.59
CA VAL A 17 43.40 30.84 -1.55
C VAL A 17 41.99 31.01 -2.16
N VAL A 18 41.85 31.90 -3.16
CA VAL A 18 40.58 32.11 -3.85
C VAL A 18 40.10 30.82 -4.52
N ILE A 19 40.98 30.12 -5.24
CA ILE A 19 40.66 28.84 -5.86
C ILE A 19 40.25 27.83 -4.83
N ALA A 20 40.98 27.69 -3.74
CA ALA A 20 40.64 26.76 -2.65
C ALA A 20 39.26 27.05 -2.07
N VAL A 21 38.94 28.33 -1.80
CA VAL A 21 37.61 28.74 -1.30
C VAL A 21 36.52 28.41 -2.29
N LEU A 22 36.72 28.64 -3.59
CA LEU A 22 35.75 28.34 -4.64
C LEU A 22 35.50 26.82 -4.76
N VAL A 23 36.58 26.04 -4.69
CA VAL A 23 36.46 24.56 -4.71
C VAL A 23 35.69 24.05 -3.49
N VAL A 24 36.02 24.51 -2.29
CA VAL A 24 35.33 24.14 -1.07
C VAL A 24 33.83 24.52 -1.13
N ARG A 25 33.53 25.74 -1.60
CA ARG A 25 32.13 26.18 -1.81
C ARG A 25 31.39 25.28 -2.79
N ARG A 26 32.00 24.91 -3.91
CA ARG A 26 31.41 24.00 -4.90
C ARG A 26 31.16 22.60 -4.34
N ILE A 27 32.08 22.06 -3.54
CA ILE A 27 31.92 20.77 -2.90
C ILE A 27 30.74 20.82 -1.92
N ARG A 28 30.69 21.84 -1.04
CA ARG A 28 29.57 22.01 -0.08
C ARG A 28 28.23 22.12 -0.78
N GLN A 29 28.11 22.93 -1.83
CA GLN A 29 26.87 23.07 -2.59
C GLN A 29 26.42 21.75 -3.23
N ARG A 30 27.37 20.93 -3.72
CA ARG A 30 27.05 19.59 -4.25
C ARG A 30 26.58 18.63 -3.15
N GLU A 31 27.19 18.68 -1.99
CA GLU A 31 26.81 17.87 -0.83
C GLU A 31 25.42 18.26 -0.31
N GLU A 32 25.15 19.55 -0.19
CA GLU A 32 23.84 20.06 0.22
C GLU A 32 22.75 19.67 -0.80
N ALA A 33 23.00 19.85 -2.10
CA ALA A 33 22.07 19.44 -3.16
C ALA A 33 21.80 17.94 -3.16
N LYS A 34 22.84 17.11 -2.93
CA LYS A 34 22.70 15.66 -2.83
C LYS A 34 21.88 15.24 -1.59
N THR A 35 22.12 15.90 -0.47
CA THR A 35 21.37 15.63 0.78
C THR A 35 19.90 16.01 0.63
N GLU A 36 19.60 17.16 0.02
CA GLU A 36 18.22 17.59 -0.23
C GLU A 36 17.52 16.66 -1.22
N MET A 37 18.20 16.24 -2.28
CA MET A 37 17.65 15.27 -3.24
C MET A 37 17.33 13.93 -2.57
N ASN A 38 18.23 13.41 -1.73
CA ASN A 38 17.98 12.19 -0.96
C ASN A 38 16.79 12.34 -0.01
N ARG A 39 16.65 13.51 0.63
CA ARG A 39 15.50 13.82 1.48
C ARG A 39 14.19 13.86 0.70
N GLN A 40 14.18 14.44 -0.50
CA GLN A 40 13.01 14.46 -1.38
C GLN A 40 12.63 13.06 -1.83
N ILE A 41 13.61 12.23 -2.23
CA ILE A 41 13.37 10.83 -2.58
C ILE A 41 12.74 10.08 -1.40
N ALA A 42 13.32 10.18 -0.20
CA ALA A 42 12.79 9.55 1.01
C ALA A 42 11.36 10.03 1.35
N ASN A 43 11.06 11.32 1.15
CA ASN A 43 9.72 11.85 1.35
C ASN A 43 8.72 11.33 0.30
N HIS A 44 9.12 11.23 -0.97
CA HIS A 44 8.30 10.65 -2.03
C HIS A 44 8.05 9.16 -1.80
N GLU A 45 9.06 8.40 -1.36
CA GLU A 45 8.91 7.00 -0.96
C GLU A 45 7.92 6.86 0.20
N LEU A 46 8.02 7.71 1.23
CA LEU A 46 7.09 7.74 2.35
C LEU A 46 5.65 8.10 1.92
N GLN A 47 5.50 9.03 0.99
CA GLN A 47 4.18 9.39 0.45
C GLN A 47 3.59 8.26 -0.38
N ALA A 48 4.38 7.62 -1.24
CA ALA A 48 3.97 6.45 -2.01
C ALA A 48 3.55 5.29 -1.09
N LEU A 49 4.33 5.04 -0.04
CA LEU A 49 4.04 4.03 0.98
C LEU A 49 2.72 4.31 1.72
N ARG A 50 2.48 5.59 2.09
CA ARG A 50 1.20 6.02 2.71
C ARG A 50 0.01 5.89 1.76
N ALA A 51 0.21 6.12 0.46
CA ALA A 51 -0.84 5.97 -0.54
C ALA A 51 -1.18 4.50 -0.83
N GLN A 52 -0.18 3.60 -0.76
CA GLN A 52 -0.37 2.15 -0.90
C GLN A 52 -1.07 1.52 0.32
N MET A 53 -0.87 2.09 1.51
CA MET A 53 -1.62 1.67 2.70
C MET A 53 -2.98 2.35 2.71
N ASN A 54 -4.02 1.67 2.23
CA ASN A 54 -5.39 2.16 2.24
C ASN A 54 -5.83 2.53 3.69
N PRO A 55 -5.93 3.85 4.04
CA PRO A 55 -6.23 4.25 5.42
C PRO A 55 -7.55 3.67 5.90
N HIS A 56 -8.53 3.56 5.02
CA HIS A 56 -9.83 2.97 5.32
C HIS A 56 -9.72 1.48 5.71
N PHE A 57 -8.80 0.73 5.08
CA PHE A 57 -8.55 -0.65 5.48
C PHE A 57 -7.99 -0.73 6.91
N ILE A 58 -7.03 0.14 7.25
CA ILE A 58 -6.45 0.20 8.61
C ILE A 58 -7.54 0.51 9.64
N PHE A 59 -8.38 1.53 9.40
CA PHE A 59 -9.49 1.86 10.29
C PHE A 59 -10.47 0.69 10.44
N ASN A 60 -10.80 -0.01 9.36
CA ASN A 60 -11.68 -1.17 9.41
C ASN A 60 -11.07 -2.31 10.23
N CYS A 61 -9.76 -2.53 10.13
CA CYS A 61 -9.06 -3.53 10.94
C CYS A 61 -9.07 -3.17 12.43
N LEU A 62 -8.84 -1.91 12.77
CA LEU A 62 -8.90 -1.46 14.17
C LEU A 62 -10.30 -1.58 14.75
N ASN A 63 -11.33 -1.22 13.99
CA ASN A 63 -12.73 -1.39 14.40
C ASN A 63 -13.07 -2.87 14.62
N ALA A 64 -12.64 -3.76 13.71
CA ALA A 64 -12.87 -5.19 13.89
C ALA A 64 -12.19 -5.74 15.17
N ILE A 65 -10.98 -5.29 15.49
CA ILE A 65 -10.31 -5.66 16.75
C ILE A 65 -11.13 -5.15 17.95
N GLN A 66 -11.62 -3.91 17.89
CA GLN A 66 -12.46 -3.34 18.93
C GLN A 66 -13.75 -4.14 19.12
N ASP A 67 -14.42 -4.53 18.04
CA ASP A 67 -15.65 -5.34 18.07
C ASP A 67 -15.41 -6.71 18.72
N PHE A 68 -14.29 -7.39 18.41
CA PHE A 68 -13.92 -8.65 19.07
C PHE A 68 -13.66 -8.46 20.57
N ILE A 69 -13.04 -7.35 20.98
CA ILE A 69 -12.81 -7.03 22.41
C ILE A 69 -14.12 -6.77 23.12
N LEU A 70 -15.02 -5.96 22.54
CA LEU A 70 -16.33 -5.65 23.11
C LEU A 70 -17.24 -6.89 23.23
N SER A 71 -17.08 -7.85 22.30
CA SER A 71 -17.78 -9.13 22.30
C SER A 71 -17.15 -10.15 23.25
N ASN A 72 -16.12 -9.79 24.03
CA ASN A 72 -15.33 -10.68 24.90
C ASN A 72 -14.66 -11.84 24.15
N ASP A 73 -14.49 -11.77 22.82
CA ASP A 73 -13.77 -12.76 22.01
C ASP A 73 -12.27 -12.43 21.90
N SER A 74 -11.56 -12.56 23.02
CA SER A 74 -10.13 -12.32 23.10
C SER A 74 -9.30 -13.23 22.18
N SER A 75 -9.83 -14.40 21.83
CA SER A 75 -9.18 -15.35 20.92
C SER A 75 -9.15 -14.81 19.49
N SER A 76 -10.29 -14.36 18.96
CA SER A 76 -10.40 -13.76 17.64
C SER A 76 -9.66 -12.43 17.58
N ALA A 77 -9.73 -11.59 18.63
CA ALA A 77 -8.97 -10.34 18.70
C ALA A 77 -7.46 -10.58 18.53
N ARG A 78 -6.88 -11.53 19.27
CA ARG A 78 -5.45 -11.87 19.19
C ARG A 78 -5.07 -12.42 17.82
N ARG A 79 -5.86 -13.33 17.26
CA ARG A 79 -5.63 -13.93 15.94
C ARG A 79 -5.68 -12.86 14.85
N TYR A 80 -6.69 -12.00 14.90
CA TYR A 80 -6.86 -10.90 13.95
C TYR A 80 -5.67 -9.91 14.03
N LEU A 81 -5.30 -9.48 15.23
CA LEU A 81 -4.15 -8.58 15.46
C LEU A 81 -2.83 -9.17 14.96
N SER A 82 -2.61 -10.47 15.20
CA SER A 82 -1.42 -11.18 14.69
C SER A 82 -1.39 -11.19 13.16
N SER A 83 -2.50 -11.53 12.51
CA SER A 83 -2.62 -11.54 11.04
C SER A 83 -2.49 -10.15 10.45
N PHE A 84 -3.09 -9.13 11.07
CA PHE A 84 -2.95 -7.73 10.68
C PHE A 84 -1.49 -7.26 10.76
N SER A 85 -0.78 -7.59 11.85
CA SER A 85 0.64 -7.25 12.01
C SER A 85 1.51 -7.91 10.94
N LYS A 86 1.21 -9.18 10.55
CA LYS A 86 1.90 -9.87 9.46
C LYS A 86 1.64 -9.18 8.12
N LEU A 87 0.38 -8.80 7.84
CA LEU A 87 0.00 -8.11 6.60
C LEU A 87 0.73 -6.78 6.47
N ILE A 88 0.74 -5.94 7.51
CA ILE A 88 1.47 -4.66 7.51
C ILE A 88 2.95 -4.87 7.23
N ARG A 89 3.58 -5.84 7.88
CA ARG A 89 5.00 -6.14 7.63
C ARG A 89 5.26 -6.57 6.19
N LYS A 90 4.41 -7.44 5.61
CA LYS A 90 4.51 -7.84 4.21
C LYS A 90 4.30 -6.66 3.28
N THR A 91 3.31 -5.80 3.50
CA THR A 91 3.09 -4.56 2.73
C THR A 91 4.35 -3.70 2.70
N LEU A 92 4.97 -3.47 3.87
CA LEU A 92 6.21 -2.68 3.95
C LEU A 92 7.39 -3.33 3.21
N ASN A 93 7.50 -4.64 3.22
CA ASN A 93 8.54 -5.36 2.52
C ASN A 93 8.31 -5.35 0.99
N HIS A 94 7.08 -5.61 0.56
CA HIS A 94 6.71 -5.66 -0.85
C HIS A 94 6.80 -4.28 -1.52
N SER A 95 6.43 -3.20 -0.80
CA SER A 95 6.51 -1.84 -1.33
C SER A 95 7.93 -1.36 -1.68
N ARG A 96 8.96 -2.04 -1.17
CA ARG A 96 10.37 -1.74 -1.43
C ARG A 96 10.96 -2.58 -2.56
N ARG A 97 10.23 -3.56 -3.06
CA ARG A 97 10.67 -4.49 -4.11
C ARG A 97 9.88 -4.24 -5.37
N HIS A 98 10.58 -4.15 -6.51
CA HIS A 98 9.92 -4.03 -7.82
C HIS A 98 9.21 -5.31 -8.22
N GLU A 99 9.81 -6.46 -7.90
CA GLU A 99 9.30 -7.78 -8.20
C GLU A 99 9.34 -8.67 -6.97
N ILE A 100 8.36 -9.56 -6.88
CA ILE A 100 8.23 -10.61 -5.87
C ILE A 100 7.83 -11.91 -6.55
N THR A 101 7.95 -13.04 -5.85
CA THR A 101 7.46 -14.31 -6.39
C THR A 101 5.93 -14.35 -6.38
N LEU A 102 5.36 -15.10 -7.30
CA LEU A 102 3.92 -15.35 -7.34
C LEU A 102 3.42 -15.99 -6.04
N ALA A 103 4.27 -16.81 -5.38
CA ALA A 103 3.97 -17.38 -4.07
C ALA A 103 3.87 -16.31 -2.98
N GLU A 104 4.80 -15.33 -2.96
CA GLU A 104 4.77 -14.22 -2.01
C GLU A 104 3.50 -13.35 -2.18
N GLU A 105 3.10 -13.08 -3.44
CA GLU A 105 1.88 -12.32 -3.73
C GLU A 105 0.63 -13.10 -3.35
N ALA A 106 0.56 -14.41 -3.64
CA ALA A 106 -0.56 -15.25 -3.25
C ALA A 106 -0.71 -15.32 -1.72
N GLU A 107 0.39 -15.53 -0.99
CA GLU A 107 0.38 -15.53 0.48
C GLU A 107 -0.10 -14.17 1.04
N PHE A 108 0.29 -13.06 0.41
CA PHE A 108 -0.19 -11.75 0.80
C PHE A 108 -1.71 -11.60 0.58
N VAL A 109 -2.21 -12.04 -0.58
CA VAL A 109 -3.63 -12.02 -0.93
C VAL A 109 -4.46 -12.90 0.01
N GLU A 110 -3.98 -14.11 0.33
CA GLU A 110 -4.64 -15.02 1.28
C GLU A 110 -4.72 -14.42 2.68
N LEU A 111 -3.64 -13.76 3.12
CA LEU A 111 -3.61 -13.09 4.43
C LEU A 111 -4.60 -11.92 4.48
N TYR A 112 -4.69 -11.12 3.41
CA TYR A 112 -5.68 -10.05 3.27
C TYR A 112 -7.11 -10.59 3.30
N LEU A 113 -7.40 -11.61 2.48
CA LEU A 113 -8.72 -12.23 2.40
C LEU A 113 -9.13 -12.90 3.71
N GLY A 114 -8.18 -13.51 4.42
CA GLY A 114 -8.42 -14.08 5.75
C GLY A 114 -8.87 -13.03 6.77
N LEU A 115 -8.24 -11.83 6.76
CA LEU A 115 -8.65 -10.71 7.61
C LEU A 115 -10.04 -10.19 7.24
N GLU A 116 -10.31 -10.01 5.94
CA GLU A 116 -11.62 -9.56 5.46
C GLU A 116 -12.72 -10.61 5.79
N LYS A 117 -12.44 -11.90 5.62
CA LYS A 117 -13.37 -12.98 5.98
C LYS A 117 -13.74 -12.93 7.47
N MET A 118 -12.76 -12.76 8.36
CA MET A 118 -13.02 -12.60 9.79
C MET A 118 -13.85 -11.34 10.08
N ARG A 119 -13.54 -10.20 9.44
CA ARG A 119 -14.27 -8.94 9.59
C ARG A 119 -15.73 -9.04 9.16
N PHE A 120 -16.01 -9.82 8.13
CA PHE A 120 -17.37 -10.08 7.66
C PHE A 120 -18.04 -11.31 8.32
N ASN A 121 -17.54 -11.73 9.48
CA ASN A 121 -18.12 -12.86 10.25
C ASN A 121 -18.24 -14.14 9.39
N ASN A 122 -17.24 -14.44 8.59
CA ASN A 122 -17.16 -15.57 7.67
C ASN A 122 -18.31 -15.62 6.64
N ARG A 123 -18.84 -14.48 6.23
CA ARG A 123 -19.94 -14.39 5.23
C ARG A 123 -19.49 -14.58 3.78
N PHE A 124 -18.23 -14.82 3.54
CA PHE A 124 -17.72 -15.24 2.23
C PHE A 124 -16.61 -16.26 2.38
N ASP A 125 -16.39 -17.01 1.31
CA ASP A 125 -15.27 -17.93 1.16
C ASP A 125 -14.38 -17.51 0.00
N TYR A 126 -13.12 -18.00 0.00
CA TYR A 126 -12.20 -17.73 -1.08
C TYR A 126 -11.32 -18.93 -1.39
N HIS A 127 -10.90 -19.04 -2.65
CA HIS A 127 -10.03 -20.09 -3.13
C HIS A 127 -8.94 -19.49 -4.00
N VAL A 128 -7.68 -19.84 -3.72
CA VAL A 128 -6.52 -19.50 -4.55
C VAL A 128 -5.98 -20.79 -5.13
N LYS A 129 -5.91 -20.91 -6.47
CA LYS A 129 -5.48 -22.12 -7.16
C LYS A 129 -4.45 -21.84 -8.22
N PHE A 130 -3.43 -22.70 -8.27
CA PHE A 130 -2.43 -22.73 -9.32
C PHE A 130 -2.70 -23.94 -10.22
N HIS A 131 -2.91 -23.70 -11.51
CA HIS A 131 -3.19 -24.73 -12.50
C HIS A 131 -1.92 -25.09 -13.30
N ASN A 132 -1.97 -26.22 -14.03
CA ASN A 132 -0.90 -26.66 -14.95
C ASN A 132 0.49 -26.80 -14.32
N ASN A 133 0.59 -27.33 -13.11
CA ASN A 133 1.85 -27.53 -12.38
C ASN A 133 2.71 -26.26 -12.27
N ILE A 134 2.08 -25.10 -12.13
CA ILE A 134 2.79 -23.85 -11.86
C ILE A 134 3.57 -24.00 -10.56
N ASN A 135 4.89 -23.73 -10.62
CA ASN A 135 5.67 -23.49 -9.40
C ASN A 135 5.69 -21.99 -9.10
N PRO A 136 4.88 -21.52 -8.14
CA PRO A 136 4.75 -20.09 -7.89
C PRO A 136 6.01 -19.44 -7.30
N GLU A 137 6.95 -20.21 -6.77
CA GLU A 137 8.23 -19.71 -6.26
C GLU A 137 9.17 -19.25 -7.37
N ASN A 138 9.00 -19.79 -8.59
CA ASN A 138 9.89 -19.52 -9.72
C ASN A 138 9.37 -18.44 -10.68
N ILE A 139 8.20 -17.87 -10.42
CA ILE A 139 7.59 -16.84 -11.27
C ILE A 139 7.68 -15.51 -10.56
N LEU A 140 8.40 -14.55 -11.17
CA LEU A 140 8.49 -13.18 -10.70
C LEU A 140 7.40 -12.33 -11.35
N ILE A 141 6.72 -11.52 -10.54
CA ILE A 141 5.70 -10.56 -10.97
C ILE A 141 5.94 -9.21 -10.31
N PRO A 142 5.44 -8.11 -10.89
CA PRO A 142 5.46 -6.82 -10.21
C PRO A 142 4.76 -6.90 -8.87
N SER A 143 5.38 -6.32 -7.85
CA SER A 143 4.86 -6.34 -6.47
C SER A 143 3.48 -5.69 -6.38
N MET A 144 2.58 -6.32 -5.63
CA MET A 144 1.23 -5.82 -5.29
C MET A 144 0.34 -5.58 -6.54
N ILE A 145 0.57 -6.29 -7.66
CA ILE A 145 -0.21 -6.12 -8.89
C ILE A 145 -1.61 -6.75 -8.78
N ILE A 146 -1.77 -7.82 -8.03
CA ILE A 146 -3.04 -8.57 -7.89
C ILE A 146 -3.94 -7.94 -6.83
N GLN A 147 -3.35 -7.40 -5.78
CA GLN A 147 -4.04 -6.84 -4.63
C GLN A 147 -5.17 -5.86 -4.99
N PRO A 148 -5.01 -4.85 -5.88
CA PRO A 148 -6.07 -3.89 -6.20
C PRO A 148 -7.34 -4.54 -6.77
N PHE A 149 -7.18 -5.61 -7.54
CA PHE A 149 -8.31 -6.34 -8.13
C PHE A 149 -9.06 -7.14 -7.07
N VAL A 150 -8.34 -7.80 -6.17
CA VAL A 150 -8.91 -8.53 -5.02
C VAL A 150 -9.63 -7.57 -4.07
N GLU A 151 -9.02 -6.43 -3.75
CA GLU A 151 -9.68 -5.38 -2.96
C GLU A 151 -10.97 -4.90 -3.61
N ASN A 152 -10.97 -4.72 -4.93
CA ASN A 152 -12.16 -4.31 -5.67
C ASN A 152 -13.26 -5.37 -5.63
N ALA A 153 -12.92 -6.65 -5.77
CA ALA A 153 -13.88 -7.75 -5.65
C ALA A 153 -14.54 -7.76 -4.27
N VAL A 154 -13.75 -7.62 -3.19
CA VAL A 154 -14.30 -7.61 -1.83
C VAL A 154 -15.17 -6.37 -1.57
N LYS A 155 -14.70 -5.16 -1.95
CA LYS A 155 -15.38 -3.89 -1.67
C LYS A 155 -16.58 -3.64 -2.58
N HIS A 156 -16.38 -3.77 -3.89
CA HIS A 156 -17.38 -3.40 -4.90
C HIS A 156 -18.29 -4.57 -5.26
N GLY A 157 -17.80 -5.80 -5.19
CA GLY A 157 -18.62 -7.01 -5.24
C GLY A 157 -19.55 -7.12 -4.04
N LYS A 158 -19.23 -6.45 -2.91
CA LYS A 158 -19.97 -6.53 -1.64
C LYS A 158 -20.14 -7.96 -1.15
N ILE A 159 -19.18 -8.83 -1.48
CA ILE A 159 -19.29 -10.28 -1.23
C ILE A 159 -19.51 -10.63 0.25
N GLY A 160 -18.96 -9.84 1.17
CA GLY A 160 -19.12 -10.03 2.63
C GLY A 160 -20.44 -9.48 3.21
N SER A 161 -21.23 -8.72 2.43
CA SER A 161 -22.50 -8.11 2.90
C SER A 161 -23.74 -8.59 2.15
N MET A 162 -23.61 -9.67 1.37
CA MET A 162 -24.72 -10.29 0.66
C MET A 162 -25.58 -11.14 1.60
N GLU A 163 -26.87 -11.33 1.27
CA GLU A 163 -27.74 -12.30 1.95
C GLU A 163 -27.28 -13.75 1.74
N LYS A 164 -26.71 -14.03 0.56
CA LYS A 164 -26.09 -15.32 0.22
C LYS A 164 -24.62 -15.31 0.56
N MET A 165 -24.06 -16.50 0.78
CA MET A 165 -22.63 -16.70 0.97
C MET A 165 -21.86 -16.13 -0.22
N GLY A 166 -20.92 -15.21 0.04
CA GLY A 166 -20.03 -14.70 -0.99
C GLY A 166 -18.97 -15.74 -1.36
N GLU A 167 -18.54 -15.73 -2.62
CA GLU A 167 -17.47 -16.61 -3.10
C GLU A 167 -16.50 -15.78 -3.96
N LEU A 168 -15.20 -15.96 -3.73
CA LEU A 168 -14.13 -15.36 -4.50
C LEU A 168 -13.15 -16.44 -4.95
N LYS A 169 -12.92 -16.55 -6.26
CA LYS A 169 -11.95 -17.48 -6.84
C LYS A 169 -10.82 -16.71 -7.50
N ILE A 170 -9.61 -17.15 -7.24
CA ILE A 170 -8.40 -16.60 -7.85
C ILE A 170 -7.64 -17.77 -8.47
N ASP A 171 -7.64 -17.83 -9.78
CA ASP A 171 -7.06 -18.93 -10.54
C ASP A 171 -5.88 -18.44 -11.38
N PHE A 172 -4.74 -19.12 -11.29
CA PHE A 172 -3.52 -18.84 -12.04
C PHE A 172 -3.28 -19.90 -13.09
N PHE A 173 -3.04 -19.47 -14.33
CA PHE A 173 -2.76 -20.31 -15.48
C PHE A 173 -1.53 -19.83 -16.22
N ILE A 174 -0.81 -20.74 -16.87
CA ILE A 174 0.19 -20.40 -17.91
C ILE A 174 -0.44 -20.70 -19.27
N LYS A 175 -0.47 -19.70 -20.14
CA LYS A 175 -0.92 -19.84 -21.53
C LYS A 175 0.01 -19.04 -22.42
N ASP A 176 0.47 -19.66 -23.51
CA ASP A 176 1.30 -19.02 -24.54
C ASP A 176 2.50 -18.26 -23.94
N SER A 177 3.19 -18.86 -22.95
CA SER A 177 4.31 -18.29 -22.19
C SER A 177 3.97 -17.08 -21.31
N GLY A 178 2.67 -16.76 -21.13
CA GLY A 178 2.18 -15.71 -20.26
C GLY A 178 1.48 -16.24 -19.01
N LEU A 179 1.60 -15.52 -17.88
CA LEU A 179 0.84 -15.79 -16.68
C LEU A 179 -0.54 -15.08 -16.79
N ILE A 180 -1.60 -15.83 -16.61
CA ILE A 180 -2.98 -15.34 -16.55
C ILE A 180 -3.47 -15.51 -15.12
N CYS A 181 -4.00 -14.44 -14.55
CA CYS A 181 -4.71 -14.45 -13.27
C CYS A 181 -6.19 -14.13 -13.53
N ILE A 182 -7.08 -15.02 -13.15
CA ILE A 182 -8.53 -14.82 -13.21
C ILE A 182 -9.04 -14.64 -11.79
N ILE A 183 -9.75 -13.52 -11.57
CA ILE A 183 -10.41 -13.21 -10.30
C ILE A 183 -11.91 -13.19 -10.59
N ASP A 184 -12.62 -14.15 -10.02
CA ASP A 184 -14.07 -14.32 -10.21
C ASP A 184 -14.78 -14.20 -8.88
N ASP A 185 -15.79 -13.31 -8.82
CA ASP A 185 -16.61 -13.09 -7.63
C ASP A 185 -18.09 -13.24 -7.98
N ASN A 186 -18.87 -13.79 -7.03
CA ASN A 186 -20.32 -13.90 -7.15
C ASN A 186 -21.07 -12.66 -6.64
N GLY A 187 -20.40 -11.51 -6.56
CA GLY A 187 -20.94 -10.26 -6.03
C GLY A 187 -22.01 -9.62 -6.89
N ILE A 188 -22.33 -8.37 -6.56
CA ILE A 188 -23.41 -7.61 -7.24
C ILE A 188 -23.09 -7.20 -8.68
N GLY A 189 -21.83 -7.36 -9.11
CA GLY A 189 -21.34 -6.98 -10.43
C GLY A 189 -21.10 -5.47 -10.61
N ILE A 190 -20.21 -5.13 -11.53
CA ILE A 190 -19.73 -3.75 -11.77
C ILE A 190 -20.87 -2.80 -12.15
N GLN A 191 -21.78 -3.23 -13.06
CA GLN A 191 -22.87 -2.37 -13.52
C GLN A 191 -23.83 -1.96 -12.41
N LYS A 192 -24.16 -2.88 -11.50
CA LYS A 192 -25.05 -2.61 -10.37
C LYS A 192 -24.38 -1.75 -9.31
N SER A 193 -23.08 -1.99 -9.09
CA SER A 193 -22.24 -1.19 -8.19
C SER A 193 -22.15 0.27 -8.65
N LEU A 194 -21.93 0.53 -9.95
CA LEU A 194 -21.90 1.87 -10.55
C LEU A 194 -23.26 2.59 -10.44
N LYS A 195 -24.37 1.88 -10.68
CA LYS A 195 -25.73 2.46 -10.53
C LYS A 195 -26.04 2.86 -9.09
N MET A 196 -25.54 2.10 -8.09
CA MET A 196 -25.69 2.45 -6.68
C MET A 196 -24.87 3.69 -6.29
N LYS A 197 -23.69 3.86 -6.87
CA LYS A 197 -22.79 5.01 -6.62
C LYS A 197 -23.33 6.31 -7.23
N ASN A 198 -24.10 6.23 -8.30
CA ASN A 198 -24.70 7.38 -9.01
C ASN A 198 -26.12 7.73 -8.52
N ARG A 199 -26.65 7.09 -7.49
CA ARG A 199 -27.87 7.58 -6.84
C ARG A 199 -27.52 8.83 -6.05
N PRO A 200 -28.15 9.99 -6.33
CA PRO A 200 -27.96 11.18 -5.49
C PRO A 200 -28.39 10.80 -4.08
N SER A 201 -27.52 11.03 -3.09
CA SER A 201 -27.88 11.02 -1.69
C SER A 201 -29.03 12.01 -1.54
N HIS A 202 -30.18 11.56 -1.08
CA HIS A 202 -31.31 12.42 -0.77
C HIS A 202 -30.83 13.49 0.21
N PRO A 203 -31.00 14.79 -0.11
CA PRO A 203 -30.74 15.84 0.86
C PRO A 203 -31.98 15.99 1.73
N ASN A 204 -32.14 15.20 2.78
CA ASN A 204 -33.10 15.49 3.88
C ASN A 204 -32.95 14.42 4.99
N GLU A 205 -31.95 14.61 5.83
CA GLU A 205 -32.03 14.32 7.26
C GLU A 205 -31.33 15.47 7.99
N THR A 206 -32.02 16.61 7.98
CA THR A 206 -31.81 17.67 8.95
C THR A 206 -32.22 17.11 10.32
N HIS A 207 -31.26 16.71 11.13
CA HIS A 207 -31.44 16.58 12.55
C HIS A 207 -31.72 18.00 13.10
N ALA A 208 -33.00 18.35 13.18
CA ALA A 208 -33.44 19.43 13.99
C ALA A 208 -33.16 19.07 15.46
N MET A 209 -32.12 19.67 16.00
CA MET A 209 -31.84 19.69 17.42
C MET A 209 -32.84 20.66 18.05
N ASP A 210 -33.96 20.12 18.56
CA ASP A 210 -34.94 20.86 19.33
C ASP A 210 -34.35 21.13 20.73
N ILE A 211 -33.74 22.30 20.88
CA ILE A 211 -33.33 22.82 22.18
C ILE A 211 -34.55 23.45 22.78
N ARG A 212 -35.31 22.75 23.63
CA ARG A 212 -36.24 23.33 24.55
C ARG A 212 -35.49 23.74 25.80
N ASN A 213 -35.38 25.08 25.98
CA ASN A 213 -35.15 25.69 27.26
C ASN A 213 -36.46 25.53 28.10
N ASP A 214 -36.31 24.93 29.27
CA ASP A 214 -37.04 25.29 30.49
C ASP A 214 -36.14 24.99 31.69
#